data_5f3ad8d017d2eb300a66d5769dd8446f
#
_entry.id   5f3ad8d017d2eb300a66d5769dd8446f
#
_cell.length_a   1.000
_cell.length_b   1.000
_cell.length_c   1.000
_cell.angle_alpha   90.00
_cell.angle_beta   90.00
_cell.angle_gamma   90.00
#
_symmetry.space_group_name_H-M   'P 1'
#
loop_
_entity.id
_entity.type
_entity.pdbx_description
1 polymer ?
#
loop_
_entity_poly.entity_id
_entity_poly.type
_entity_poly.pdbx_seq_one_letter_code
_entity_poly.pdbx_strand_id
1 'polypeptide(L)'
;FRRVLFRSQLGLYGEGFSSNHLLDDISAANYIDVNRNTHDSYRYQAVFGRVNVAYQKKYILNLTGRRDGSSRFGPGRQFANFGAIGAAWLFSEESMIKGAFPFLSFGKLRGSYGTTGNDQIGDYQFFESYGLGGVNYDGVETLVPSRLFNPDFGWERNDKLEVGLELGLWRSE
;
A
#
# COMPACT_ATOMS: atom_id res chain seq x y z
N PHE A 1 -8.84 11.24 -5.59
CA PHE A 1 -8.40 11.22 -4.19
C PHE A 1 -6.96 11.69 -4.09
N ARG A 2 -6.67 12.59 -3.14
CA ARG A 2 -5.31 13.10 -2.87
C ARG A 2 -5.08 13.11 -1.36
N ARG A 3 -3.93 12.62 -0.92
CA ARG A 3 -3.49 12.63 0.48
C ARG A 3 -2.09 13.22 0.56
N VAL A 4 -1.87 14.08 1.54
CA VAL A 4 -0.54 14.60 1.89
C VAL A 4 -0.35 14.35 3.38
N LEU A 5 0.74 13.71 3.75
CA LEU A 5 1.14 13.47 5.12
C LEU A 5 2.47 14.13 5.37
N PHE A 6 2.54 14.89 6.45
CA PHE A 6 3.77 15.43 6.99
C PHE A 6 4.03 14.78 8.33
N ARG A 7 5.23 14.33 8.54
CA ARG A 7 5.72 13.79 9.80
C ARG A 7 6.98 14.51 10.19
N SER A 8 7.00 15.12 11.38
CA SER A 8 8.17 15.70 11.97
C SER A 8 8.43 15.01 13.31
N GLN A 9 9.67 14.63 13.56
CA GLN A 9 10.10 14.04 14.83
C GLN A 9 11.33 14.76 15.31
N LEU A 10 11.27 15.28 16.55
CA LEU A 10 12.39 15.81 17.28
C LEU A 10 12.60 14.92 18.51
N GLY A 11 13.77 14.34 18.64
CA GLY A 11 14.21 13.59 19.80
C GLY A 11 15.32 14.36 20.49
N LEU A 12 15.14 14.63 21.77
CA LEU A 12 16.12 15.28 22.62
C LEU A 12 16.57 14.29 23.70
N TYR A 13 17.84 14.32 24.01
CA TYR A 13 18.44 13.58 25.10
C TYR A 13 19.11 14.56 26.06
N GLY A 14 18.81 14.46 27.34
CA GLY A 14 19.37 15.33 28.37
C GLY A 14 20.12 14.56 29.43
N GLU A 15 21.25 15.07 29.88
CA GLU A 15 22.04 14.53 30.95
C GLU A 15 22.40 15.59 32.00
N GLY A 16 22.84 15.11 33.20
CA GLY A 16 23.37 15.96 34.23
C GLY A 16 22.30 16.78 35.00
N PHE A 17 21.11 16.18 35.16
CA PHE A 17 20.09 16.78 36.01
C PHE A 17 20.58 16.87 37.47
N SER A 18 20.37 17.99 38.12
CA SER A 18 20.76 18.21 39.53
C SER A 18 19.87 17.46 40.52
N SER A 19 18.69 17.01 40.12
CA SER A 19 17.74 16.26 40.95
C SER A 19 16.82 15.39 40.07
N ASN A 20 16.40 14.24 40.61
CA ASN A 20 15.42 13.35 39.95
C ASN A 20 14.05 14.02 39.77
N HIS A 21 13.73 15.06 40.53
CA HIS A 21 12.50 15.84 40.39
C HIS A 21 12.47 16.70 39.11
N LEU A 22 13.63 16.90 38.48
CA LEU A 22 13.78 17.71 37.24
C LEU A 22 13.87 16.89 35.94
N LEU A 23 13.72 15.57 36.04
CA LEU A 23 13.80 14.68 34.85
C LEU A 23 12.71 14.93 33.82
N ASP A 24 11.57 15.51 34.25
CA ASP A 24 10.46 15.82 33.36
C ASP A 24 10.64 17.17 32.61
N ASP A 25 11.66 17.95 33.01
CA ASP A 25 12.00 19.22 32.36
C ASP A 25 13.36 19.14 31.68
N ILE A 26 13.36 18.92 30.36
CA ILE A 26 14.58 18.81 29.57
C ILE A 26 15.48 20.07 29.67
N SER A 27 14.88 21.22 29.95
CA SER A 27 15.63 22.48 30.08
C SER A 27 16.50 22.54 31.34
N ALA A 28 16.24 21.66 32.33
CA ALA A 28 17.03 21.52 33.55
C ALA A 28 18.27 20.63 33.37
N ALA A 29 18.46 20.01 32.19
CA ALA A 29 19.66 19.22 31.88
C ALA A 29 20.88 20.13 31.68
N ASN A 30 22.05 19.70 32.17
CA ASN A 30 23.30 20.39 31.91
C ASN A 30 23.82 20.22 30.49
N TYR A 31 23.44 19.09 29.85
CA TYR A 31 23.77 18.78 28.45
C TYR A 31 22.52 18.29 27.75
N ILE A 32 22.26 18.87 26.58
CA ILE A 32 21.14 18.47 25.71
C ILE A 32 21.69 18.13 24.35
N ASP A 33 21.39 16.93 23.86
CA ASP A 33 21.70 16.45 22.52
C ASP A 33 20.46 16.23 21.69
N VAL A 34 20.54 16.49 20.39
CA VAL A 34 19.50 16.23 19.41
C VAL A 34 19.75 14.87 18.79
N ASN A 35 19.17 13.82 19.35
CA ASN A 35 19.34 12.46 18.85
C ASN A 35 18.46 12.12 17.65
N ARG A 36 17.46 12.95 17.36
CA ARG A 36 16.58 12.79 16.19
C ARG A 36 16.04 14.12 15.72
N ASN A 37 16.17 14.40 14.44
CA ASN A 37 15.50 15.52 13.78
C ASN A 37 15.14 15.08 12.35
N THR A 38 13.89 14.61 12.15
CA THR A 38 13.45 14.10 10.86
C THR A 38 12.22 14.84 10.38
N HIS A 39 12.16 15.09 9.08
CA HIS A 39 11.04 15.68 8.38
C HIS A 39 10.71 14.81 7.18
N ASP A 40 9.55 14.14 7.23
CA ASP A 40 9.08 13.28 6.17
C ASP A 40 7.84 13.89 5.51
N SER A 41 7.82 13.89 4.18
CA SER A 41 6.68 14.32 3.39
C SER A 41 6.26 13.23 2.42
N TYR A 42 5.09 12.68 2.62
CA TYR A 42 4.49 11.69 1.75
C TYR A 42 3.29 12.29 1.01
N ARG A 43 3.27 12.13 -0.31
CA ARG A 43 2.18 12.57 -1.18
C ARG A 43 1.66 11.38 -1.98
N TYR A 44 0.35 11.19 -1.90
CA TYR A 44 -0.34 10.15 -2.63
C TYR A 44 -1.53 10.73 -3.38
N GLN A 45 -1.77 10.25 -4.59
CA GLN A 45 -2.95 10.60 -5.37
C GLN A 45 -3.45 9.39 -6.15
N ALA A 46 -4.76 9.30 -6.31
CA ALA A 46 -5.39 8.24 -7.08
C ALA A 46 -6.61 8.75 -7.84
N VAL A 47 -6.74 8.26 -9.07
CA VAL A 47 -7.97 8.38 -9.87
C VAL A 47 -8.43 6.98 -10.19
N PHE A 48 -9.72 6.70 -10.01
CA PHE A 48 -10.28 5.38 -10.27
C PHE A 48 -11.69 5.47 -10.84
N GLY A 49 -12.06 4.44 -11.57
CA GLY A 49 -13.40 4.24 -12.08
C GLY A 49 -13.81 2.78 -11.98
N ARG A 50 -15.11 2.55 -11.83
CA ARG A 50 -15.73 1.22 -11.80
C ARG A 50 -16.99 1.22 -12.65
N VAL A 51 -17.15 0.16 -13.44
CA VAL A 51 -18.37 -0.13 -14.20
C VAL A 51 -18.88 -1.49 -13.78
N ASN A 52 -20.14 -1.55 -13.39
CA ASN A 52 -20.85 -2.79 -13.07
C ASN A 52 -22.01 -2.93 -14.04
N VAL A 53 -22.08 -4.07 -14.72
CA VAL A 53 -23.17 -4.39 -15.65
C VAL A 53 -23.81 -5.69 -15.19
N ALA A 54 -25.13 -5.69 -15.09
CA ALA A 54 -25.92 -6.89 -14.82
C ALA A 54 -26.92 -7.08 -15.97
N TYR A 55 -26.82 -8.19 -16.68
CA TYR A 55 -27.72 -8.52 -17.77
C TYR A 55 -28.62 -9.67 -17.37
N GLN A 56 -29.94 -9.47 -17.53
CA GLN A 56 -31.00 -10.44 -17.19
C GLN A 56 -30.92 -10.99 -15.75
N LYS A 57 -30.27 -10.29 -14.84
CA LYS A 57 -29.96 -10.75 -13.45
C LYS A 57 -29.17 -12.06 -13.39
N LYS A 58 -28.65 -12.54 -14.50
CA LYS A 58 -27.90 -13.81 -14.63
C LYS A 58 -26.42 -13.60 -14.87
N TYR A 59 -26.07 -12.60 -15.67
CA TYR A 59 -24.69 -12.30 -16.06
C TYR A 59 -24.27 -11.00 -15.43
N ILE A 60 -23.18 -11.02 -14.70
CA ILE A 60 -22.64 -9.86 -13.99
C ILE A 60 -21.22 -9.64 -14.47
N LEU A 61 -20.91 -8.41 -14.87
CA LEU A 61 -19.57 -7.99 -15.25
C LEU A 61 -19.16 -6.79 -14.41
N ASN A 62 -17.98 -6.86 -13.81
CA ASN A 62 -17.37 -5.79 -13.06
C ASN A 62 -16.05 -5.41 -13.71
N LEU A 63 -15.87 -4.14 -14.02
CA LEU A 63 -14.62 -3.58 -14.53
C LEU A 63 -14.16 -2.48 -13.59
N THR A 64 -12.91 -2.51 -13.20
CA THR A 64 -12.31 -1.47 -12.35
C THR A 64 -10.97 -1.07 -12.96
N GLY A 65 -10.73 0.23 -13.05
CA GLY A 65 -9.44 0.80 -13.44
C GLY A 65 -9.03 1.87 -12.44
N ARG A 66 -7.75 1.94 -12.10
CA ARG A 66 -7.20 2.98 -11.24
C ARG A 66 -5.78 3.36 -11.65
N ARG A 67 -5.46 4.60 -11.46
CA ARG A 67 -4.11 5.15 -11.59
C ARG A 67 -3.71 5.78 -10.28
N ASP A 68 -2.62 5.28 -9.72
CA ASP A 68 -2.07 5.70 -8.44
C ASP A 68 -0.74 6.42 -8.64
N GLY A 69 -0.49 7.42 -7.81
CA GLY A 69 0.77 8.13 -7.75
C GLY A 69 1.27 8.26 -6.32
N SER A 70 2.55 7.98 -6.11
CA SER A 70 3.22 8.03 -4.82
C SER A 70 4.54 8.76 -4.92
N SER A 71 4.83 9.66 -3.96
CA SER A 71 6.10 10.36 -3.86
C SER A 71 7.25 9.52 -3.33
N ARG A 72 6.98 8.26 -2.94
CA ARG A 72 7.99 7.32 -2.47
C ARG A 72 8.90 6.81 -3.58
N PHE A 73 8.45 6.96 -4.83
CA PHE A 73 9.18 6.52 -6.02
C PHE A 73 9.82 7.70 -6.75
N GLY A 74 10.93 7.41 -7.41
CA GLY A 74 11.69 8.39 -8.18
C GLY A 74 10.97 8.89 -9.43
N PRO A 75 11.52 9.91 -10.09
CA PRO A 75 10.99 10.45 -11.33
C PRO A 75 10.77 9.35 -12.38
N GLY A 76 9.60 9.37 -13.03
CA GLY A 76 9.22 8.36 -14.02
C GLY A 76 8.62 7.07 -13.45
N ARG A 77 8.77 6.77 -12.15
CA ARG A 77 8.22 5.58 -11.49
C ARG A 77 7.12 5.89 -10.49
N GLN A 78 6.77 7.16 -10.32
CA GLN A 78 5.79 7.61 -9.35
C GLN A 78 4.37 7.09 -9.62
N PHE A 79 4.01 6.88 -10.88
CA PHE A 79 2.66 6.50 -11.29
C PHE A 79 2.59 5.05 -11.77
N ALA A 80 1.55 4.34 -11.33
CA ALA A 80 1.22 3.02 -11.81
C ALA A 80 -0.28 2.90 -12.14
N ASN A 81 -0.60 2.00 -13.07
CA ASN A 81 -1.97 1.68 -13.45
C ASN A 81 -2.30 0.27 -13.01
N PHE A 82 -3.46 0.14 -12.38
CA PHE A 82 -3.99 -1.14 -11.92
C PHE A 82 -5.41 -1.30 -12.43
N GLY A 83 -5.85 -2.53 -12.54
CA GLY A 83 -7.19 -2.82 -12.99
C GLY A 83 -7.65 -4.20 -12.61
N ALA A 84 -8.96 -4.40 -12.65
CA ALA A 84 -9.56 -5.70 -12.41
C ALA A 84 -10.78 -5.89 -13.31
N ILE A 85 -10.93 -7.13 -13.75
CA ILE A 85 -12.12 -7.63 -14.41
C ILE A 85 -12.67 -8.79 -13.60
N GLY A 86 -13.98 -8.80 -13.35
CA GLY A 86 -14.66 -9.89 -12.70
C GLY A 86 -15.95 -10.20 -13.45
N ALA A 87 -16.23 -11.48 -13.64
CA ALA A 87 -17.49 -11.95 -14.21
C ALA A 87 -18.14 -12.96 -13.29
N ALA A 88 -19.46 -12.97 -13.27
CA ALA A 88 -20.23 -13.99 -12.59
C ALA A 88 -21.43 -14.41 -13.43
N TRP A 89 -21.74 -15.68 -13.41
CA TRP A 89 -22.87 -16.29 -14.08
C TRP A 89 -23.71 -17.06 -13.08
N LEU A 90 -24.96 -16.61 -12.89
CA LEU A 90 -25.95 -17.30 -12.09
C LEU A 90 -26.64 -18.35 -12.95
N PHE A 91 -26.00 -19.49 -13.12
CA PHE A 91 -26.48 -20.53 -14.01
C PHE A 91 -27.77 -21.21 -13.48
N SER A 92 -28.02 -21.18 -12.18
CA SER A 92 -29.29 -21.66 -11.63
C SER A 92 -30.52 -20.89 -12.12
N GLU A 93 -30.33 -19.66 -12.62
CA GLU A 93 -31.40 -18.86 -13.20
C GLU A 93 -31.73 -19.21 -14.66
N GLU A 94 -30.94 -20.10 -15.29
CA GLU A 94 -31.23 -20.58 -16.64
C GLU A 94 -32.43 -21.52 -16.63
N SER A 95 -33.35 -21.33 -17.58
CA SER A 95 -34.59 -22.15 -17.69
C SER A 95 -34.29 -23.62 -17.89
N MET A 96 -33.24 -23.94 -18.65
CA MET A 96 -32.79 -25.33 -18.87
C MET A 96 -32.30 -25.97 -17.57
N ILE A 97 -31.56 -25.24 -16.75
CA ILE A 97 -30.98 -25.76 -15.50
C ILE A 97 -32.09 -25.92 -14.46
N LYS A 98 -33.01 -24.95 -14.33
CA LYS A 98 -34.18 -25.05 -13.45
C LYS A 98 -35.05 -26.29 -13.73
N GLY A 99 -35.19 -26.62 -15.00
CA GLY A 99 -35.97 -27.81 -15.41
C GLY A 99 -35.23 -29.13 -15.18
N ALA A 100 -33.91 -29.16 -15.41
CA ALA A 100 -33.09 -30.37 -15.31
C ALA A 100 -32.67 -30.71 -13.87
N PHE A 101 -32.50 -29.70 -13.00
CA PHE A 101 -31.95 -29.88 -11.66
C PHE A 101 -32.84 -29.15 -10.61
N PRO A 102 -34.06 -29.67 -10.31
CA PRO A 102 -34.99 -29.02 -9.38
C PRO A 102 -34.45 -28.95 -7.93
N PHE A 103 -33.47 -29.77 -7.57
CA PHE A 103 -32.84 -29.77 -6.26
C PHE A 103 -31.78 -28.66 -6.10
N LEU A 104 -31.35 -28.01 -7.21
CA LEU A 104 -30.38 -26.91 -7.20
C LEU A 104 -31.14 -25.61 -6.93
N SER A 105 -31.08 -25.12 -5.69
CA SER A 105 -31.70 -23.86 -5.29
C SER A 105 -30.94 -22.63 -5.71
N PHE A 106 -29.60 -22.74 -5.80
CA PHE A 106 -28.69 -21.68 -6.19
C PHE A 106 -27.45 -22.26 -6.88
N GLY A 107 -27.01 -21.60 -7.95
CA GLY A 107 -25.79 -21.97 -8.66
C GLY A 107 -25.15 -20.75 -9.32
N LYS A 108 -23.91 -20.44 -8.93
CA LYS A 108 -23.16 -19.29 -9.43
C LYS A 108 -21.73 -19.68 -9.68
N LEU A 109 -21.25 -19.42 -10.88
CA LEU A 109 -19.86 -19.48 -11.26
C LEU A 109 -19.31 -18.06 -11.31
N ARG A 110 -18.17 -17.81 -10.69
CA ARG A 110 -17.50 -16.50 -10.75
C ARG A 110 -16.02 -16.65 -11.06
N GLY A 111 -15.48 -15.65 -11.73
CA GLY A 111 -14.05 -15.53 -11.96
C GLY A 111 -13.64 -14.08 -11.94
N SER A 112 -12.44 -13.81 -11.46
CA SER A 112 -11.87 -12.47 -11.50
C SER A 112 -10.38 -12.53 -11.71
N TYR A 113 -9.88 -11.55 -12.44
CA TYR A 113 -8.45 -11.28 -12.58
C TYR A 113 -8.22 -9.80 -12.32
N GLY A 114 -7.19 -9.50 -11.55
CA GLY A 114 -6.86 -8.12 -11.24
C GLY A 114 -5.44 -7.92 -10.82
N THR A 115 -5.01 -6.67 -10.94
CA THR A 115 -3.70 -6.20 -10.52
C THR A 115 -3.85 -5.17 -9.42
N THR A 116 -3.03 -5.26 -8.39
CA THR A 116 -2.95 -4.30 -7.29
C THR A 116 -1.52 -3.86 -7.08
N GLY A 117 -1.35 -2.62 -6.64
CA GLY A 117 -0.04 -2.05 -6.32
C GLY A 117 0.13 -1.88 -4.82
N ASN A 118 1.39 -1.94 -4.40
CA ASN A 118 1.81 -1.62 -3.05
C ASN A 118 2.93 -0.58 -3.10
N ASP A 119 2.78 0.50 -2.33
CA ASP A 119 3.78 1.55 -2.14
C ASP A 119 4.30 1.62 -0.68
N GLN A 120 4.06 0.57 0.12
CA GLN A 120 4.45 0.52 1.53
C GLN A 120 5.96 0.26 1.69
N ILE A 121 6.73 1.17 1.14
CA ILE A 121 8.16 1.30 1.34
C ILE A 121 8.44 2.57 2.15
N GLY A 122 9.62 2.69 2.74
CA GLY A 122 10.03 3.92 3.42
C GLY A 122 10.07 5.10 2.46
N ASP A 123 9.89 6.30 2.99
CA ASP A 123 10.02 7.51 2.21
C ASP A 123 11.48 7.70 1.76
N TYR A 124 11.69 8.32 0.60
CA TYR A 124 13.02 8.64 0.03
C TYR A 124 13.94 7.42 -0.23
N GLN A 125 13.41 6.20 -0.32
CA GLN A 125 14.19 4.97 -0.49
C GLN A 125 14.91 4.87 -1.84
N PHE A 126 14.48 5.61 -2.85
CA PHE A 126 15.12 5.64 -4.17
C PHE A 126 16.38 6.52 -4.20
N PHE A 127 16.57 7.41 -3.22
CA PHE A 127 17.77 8.25 -3.13
C PHE A 127 18.98 7.49 -2.56
N GLU A 128 20.14 7.91 -2.97
CA GLU A 128 21.37 7.55 -2.27
C GLU A 128 21.41 8.18 -0.88
N SER A 129 22.04 7.50 0.05
CA SER A 129 22.26 8.02 1.39
C SER A 129 23.66 7.65 1.87
N TYR A 130 24.23 8.54 2.66
CA TYR A 130 25.56 8.39 3.25
C TYR A 130 25.42 8.41 4.76
N GLY A 131 26.25 7.64 5.43
CA GLY A 131 26.40 7.63 6.87
C GLY A 131 27.83 7.89 7.28
N LEU A 132 28.05 8.19 8.54
CA LEU A 132 29.39 8.32 9.11
C LEU A 132 30.08 6.96 9.05
N GLY A 133 31.27 6.90 8.49
CA GLY A 133 31.99 5.66 8.21
C GLY A 133 32.72 5.06 9.41
N GLY A 134 32.73 5.75 10.55
CA GLY A 134 33.43 5.31 11.76
C GLY A 134 34.97 5.25 11.62
N VAL A 135 35.52 5.57 10.46
CA VAL A 135 36.97 5.65 10.20
C VAL A 135 37.33 7.09 9.89
N ASN A 136 38.18 7.68 10.72
CA ASN A 136 38.69 9.03 10.49
C ASN A 136 39.90 8.97 9.57
N TYR A 137 39.87 9.78 8.52
CA TYR A 137 41.06 10.03 7.68
C TYR A 137 41.65 11.37 8.04
N ASP A 138 42.88 11.37 8.57
CA ASP A 138 43.59 12.58 9.02
C ASP A 138 42.78 13.45 10.00
N GLY A 139 42.02 12.79 10.93
CA GLY A 139 41.16 13.46 11.91
C GLY A 139 39.80 13.94 11.38
N VAL A 140 39.49 13.72 10.11
CA VAL A 140 38.21 14.08 9.49
C VAL A 140 37.31 12.84 9.39
N GLU A 141 36.09 12.98 9.84
CA GLU A 141 35.08 11.93 9.70
C GLU A 141 34.76 11.65 8.23
N THR A 142 34.77 10.37 7.86
CA THR A 142 34.48 9.95 6.49
C THR A 142 33.01 9.62 6.33
N LEU A 143 32.44 9.91 5.15
CA LEU A 143 31.13 9.47 4.74
C LEU A 143 31.22 8.22 3.88
N VAL A 144 30.45 7.21 4.21
CA VAL A 144 30.33 5.99 3.40
C VAL A 144 28.91 5.86 2.87
N PRO A 145 28.74 5.37 1.64
CA PRO A 145 27.40 5.10 1.11
C PRO A 145 26.70 4.07 1.98
N SER A 146 25.55 4.43 2.56
CA SER A 146 24.67 3.52 3.28
C SER A 146 23.59 2.95 2.38
N ARG A 147 23.31 3.62 1.26
CA ARG A 147 22.40 3.18 0.21
C ARG A 147 22.83 3.78 -1.12
N LEU A 148 22.78 2.98 -2.17
CA LEU A 148 22.99 3.43 -3.54
C LEU A 148 21.68 3.95 -4.14
N PHE A 149 21.79 4.92 -5.05
CA PHE A 149 20.68 5.38 -5.86
C PHE A 149 20.10 4.25 -6.70
N ASN A 150 18.76 4.07 -6.63
CA ASN A 150 18.06 3.10 -7.44
C ASN A 150 16.96 3.78 -8.25
N PRO A 151 17.20 4.12 -9.52
CA PRO A 151 16.20 4.78 -10.37
C PRO A 151 15.04 3.88 -10.75
N ASP A 152 15.21 2.56 -10.67
CA ASP A 152 14.20 1.57 -11.02
C ASP A 152 13.28 1.19 -9.85
N PHE A 153 13.50 1.80 -8.70
CA PHE A 153 12.67 1.57 -7.53
C PHE A 153 11.23 2.02 -7.80
N GLY A 154 10.31 1.08 -7.85
CA GLY A 154 8.94 1.33 -8.30
C GLY A 154 7.90 0.53 -7.53
N TRP A 155 6.67 0.63 -7.97
CA TRP A 155 5.54 -0.07 -7.40
C TRP A 155 5.74 -1.59 -7.40
N GLU A 156 5.51 -2.21 -6.25
CA GLU A 156 5.29 -3.64 -6.19
C GLU A 156 3.93 -3.95 -6.83
N ARG A 157 3.89 -4.93 -7.72
CA ARG A 157 2.68 -5.36 -8.40
C ARG A 157 2.31 -6.77 -7.97
N ASN A 158 1.06 -6.95 -7.59
CA ASN A 158 0.48 -8.24 -7.29
C ASN A 158 -0.62 -8.54 -8.30
N ASP A 159 -0.50 -9.65 -9.01
CA ASP A 159 -1.48 -10.17 -9.95
C ASP A 159 -2.26 -11.30 -9.29
N LYS A 160 -3.60 -11.18 -9.29
CA LYS A 160 -4.48 -12.10 -8.59
C LYS A 160 -5.54 -12.66 -9.54
N LEU A 161 -5.62 -13.99 -9.60
CA LEU A 161 -6.65 -14.74 -10.30
C LEU A 161 -7.50 -15.49 -9.27
N GLU A 162 -8.80 -15.35 -9.36
CA GLU A 162 -9.74 -16.09 -8.52
C GLU A 162 -10.81 -16.75 -9.40
N VAL A 163 -11.16 -17.99 -9.07
CA VAL A 163 -12.32 -18.70 -9.63
C VAL A 163 -13.09 -19.29 -8.46
N GLY A 164 -14.40 -19.17 -8.48
CA GLY A 164 -15.28 -19.65 -7.41
C GLY A 164 -16.56 -20.24 -7.98
N LEU A 165 -17.00 -21.35 -7.41
CA LEU A 165 -18.28 -22.00 -7.65
C LEU A 165 -19.06 -21.97 -6.34
N GLU A 166 -20.29 -21.46 -6.40
CA GLU A 166 -21.21 -21.40 -5.27
C GLU A 166 -22.46 -22.25 -5.62
N LEU A 167 -22.79 -23.20 -4.77
CA LEU A 167 -23.93 -24.10 -4.95
C LEU A 167 -24.83 -24.06 -3.71
N GLY A 168 -26.12 -23.91 -3.90
CA GLY A 168 -27.14 -24.12 -2.91
C GLY A 168 -27.93 -25.38 -3.28
N LEU A 169 -27.96 -26.33 -2.39
CA LEU A 169 -28.71 -27.57 -2.53
C LEU A 169 -29.91 -27.56 -1.57
N TRP A 170 -31.04 -28.03 -2.05
CA TRP A 170 -32.29 -28.04 -1.31
C TRP A 170 -32.81 -26.67 -0.88
N ARG A 171 -34.02 -26.37 -1.32
CA ARG A 171 -34.76 -25.22 -0.83
C ARG A 171 -35.35 -25.62 0.54
N SER A 172 -34.86 -25.03 1.62
CA SER A 172 -35.59 -25.02 2.86
C SER A 172 -36.88 -24.19 2.63
N GLU A 173 -38.03 -24.83 2.74
CA GLU A 173 -39.33 -24.14 2.79
C GLU A 173 -39.40 -23.23 4.02
#